data_8a320863e81b626831355904ff910517
#
_entry.id   8a320863e81b626831355904ff910517
#
_cell.length_a   1.000
_cell.length_b   1.000
_cell.length_c   1.000
_cell.angle_alpha   90.00
_cell.angle_beta   90.00
_cell.angle_gamma   90.00
#
_symmetry.space_group_name_H-M   'P 1'
#
loop_
_entity.id
_entity.type
_entity.pdbx_description
1 polymer ?
#
loop_
_entity_poly.entity_id
_entity_poly.type
_entity_poly.pdbx_seq_one_letter_code
_entity_poly.pdbx_strand_id
1 'polypeptide(L)'
;RTASVVEDITNTDYAGEIDNYGDTVNIIKEPTISVSSYTRGGAINIQNLADDQIQLIIDQANAFAFKVDDIEERQSHINFEALATSSGAYALKDSYDENVLAAMVAGAGTNLGTIDTGHGSGDTDPLNTLASGAKTLHASDVPTDNRWFVSTPEFYEQLAQSSSKLLDASVTGDAASPLRNGQVMAGQIQGFKLYMTNNFAGLSGLFGHMSSTATANQI
;
A
#
# COMPACT_ATOMS: atom_id res chain seq x y z
N ARG A 1 2.08 -17.83 6.17
CA ARG A 1 2.94 -16.69 5.80
C ARG A 1 2.12 -15.78 4.91
N THR A 2 1.96 -14.52 5.28
CA THR A 2 1.29 -13.49 4.47
C THR A 2 2.17 -13.13 3.27
N ALA A 3 1.55 -12.82 2.14
CA ALA A 3 2.28 -12.30 0.98
C ALA A 3 2.73 -10.85 1.26
N SER A 4 3.82 -10.42 0.64
CA SER A 4 4.21 -9.01 0.62
C SER A 4 3.13 -8.19 -0.07
N VAL A 5 2.78 -7.06 0.49
CA VAL A 5 1.75 -6.16 -0.03
C VAL A 5 2.38 -4.98 -0.77
N VAL A 6 3.57 -4.57 -0.35
CA VAL A 6 4.24 -3.37 -0.85
C VAL A 6 4.51 -3.44 -2.35
N GLU A 7 4.93 -4.59 -2.87
CA GLU A 7 5.20 -4.79 -4.29
C GLU A 7 3.96 -4.54 -5.18
N ASP A 8 2.75 -4.80 -4.65
CA ASP A 8 1.49 -4.63 -5.38
C ASP A 8 0.92 -3.21 -5.33
N ILE A 9 1.34 -2.41 -4.35
CA ILE A 9 0.78 -1.08 -4.09
C ILE A 9 1.71 0.07 -4.46
N THR A 10 3.00 -0.20 -4.70
CA THR A 10 4.01 0.80 -5.04
C THR A 10 4.45 0.72 -6.49
N ASN A 11 5.04 1.81 -6.97
CA ASN A 11 5.71 1.82 -8.27
C ASN A 11 7.13 1.26 -8.13
N THR A 12 7.43 0.16 -8.83
CA THR A 12 8.72 -0.53 -8.83
C THR A 12 9.53 -0.30 -10.12
N ASP A 13 9.13 0.63 -10.98
CA ASP A 13 9.76 0.87 -12.28
C ASP A 13 11.25 1.25 -12.18
N TYR A 14 11.66 1.79 -11.04
CA TYR A 14 13.03 2.27 -10.79
C TYR A 14 13.95 1.22 -10.14
N ALA A 15 13.44 0.03 -9.82
CA ALA A 15 14.23 -1.02 -9.15
C ALA A 15 15.43 -1.50 -9.97
N GLY A 16 15.35 -1.45 -11.32
CA GLY A 16 16.44 -1.87 -12.21
C GLY A 16 17.57 -0.86 -12.40
N GLU A 17 17.44 0.36 -11.88
CA GLU A 17 18.46 1.41 -12.02
C GLU A 17 19.42 1.47 -10.81
N ILE A 18 19.22 0.61 -9.83
CA ILE A 18 19.93 0.61 -8.56
C ILE A 18 20.84 -0.61 -8.48
N ASP A 19 22.14 -0.39 -8.37
CA ASP A 19 23.14 -1.44 -8.26
C ASP A 19 23.76 -1.58 -6.87
N ASN A 20 23.82 -0.50 -6.07
CA ASN A 20 24.52 -0.51 -4.78
C ASN A 20 23.80 0.28 -3.68
N TYR A 21 24.13 -0.07 -2.42
CA TYR A 21 23.73 0.71 -1.25
C TYR A 21 24.25 2.15 -1.33
N GLY A 22 23.36 3.11 -1.11
CA GLY A 22 23.67 4.55 -1.21
C GLY A 22 23.48 5.13 -2.60
N ASP A 23 23.07 4.34 -3.59
CA ASP A 23 22.73 4.85 -4.91
C ASP A 23 21.49 5.77 -4.80
N THR A 24 21.49 6.78 -5.67
CA THR A 24 20.41 7.78 -5.71
C THR A 24 19.86 7.85 -7.12
N VAL A 25 18.57 7.59 -7.27
CA VAL A 25 17.85 7.77 -8.53
C VAL A 25 17.08 9.09 -8.50
N ASN A 26 17.30 9.92 -9.52
CA ASN A 26 16.57 11.17 -9.67
C ASN A 26 15.33 10.95 -10.52
N ILE A 27 14.16 11.08 -9.91
CA ILE A 27 12.87 10.98 -10.57
C ILE A 27 12.43 12.39 -10.98
N ILE A 28 12.26 12.61 -12.28
CA ILE A 28 11.79 13.90 -12.81
C ILE A 28 10.28 13.98 -12.60
N LYS A 29 9.82 15.03 -11.94
CA LYS A 29 8.39 15.33 -11.83
C LYS A 29 7.86 15.93 -13.12
N GLU A 30 6.61 15.61 -13.44
CA GLU A 30 5.89 16.28 -14.51
C GLU A 30 5.73 17.77 -14.18
N PRO A 31 6.17 18.68 -15.09
CA PRO A 31 6.11 20.12 -14.82
C PRO A 31 4.65 20.61 -14.83
N THR A 32 4.30 21.41 -13.82
CA THR A 32 2.98 22.01 -13.70
C THR A 32 2.86 23.22 -14.61
N ILE A 33 1.95 23.16 -15.60
CA ILE A 33 1.68 24.28 -16.51
C ILE A 33 0.45 25.04 -15.99
N SER A 34 0.58 26.32 -15.72
CA SER A 34 -0.55 27.17 -15.38
C SER A 34 -1.13 27.88 -16.64
N VAL A 35 -2.43 27.78 -16.82
CA VAL A 35 -3.13 28.44 -17.92
C VAL A 35 -3.58 29.81 -17.47
N SER A 36 -3.14 30.86 -18.20
CA SER A 36 -3.59 32.24 -17.95
C SER A 36 -4.61 32.69 -18.99
N SER A 37 -5.56 33.54 -18.59
CA SER A 37 -6.52 34.11 -19.50
C SER A 37 -5.85 35.09 -20.47
N TYR A 38 -6.11 34.95 -21.77
CA TYR A 38 -5.61 35.84 -22.80
C TYR A 38 -6.64 36.94 -23.13
N THR A 39 -6.22 38.20 -23.07
CA THR A 39 -7.02 39.33 -23.58
C THR A 39 -6.44 39.74 -24.90
N ARG A 40 -7.29 39.94 -25.91
CA ARG A 40 -6.90 40.32 -27.28
C ARG A 40 -6.05 41.59 -27.27
N GLY A 41 -4.80 41.48 -27.75
CA GLY A 41 -3.82 42.56 -27.76
C GLY A 41 -2.97 42.69 -26.51
N GLY A 42 -3.16 41.82 -25.53
CA GLY A 42 -2.31 41.71 -24.33
C GLY A 42 -1.05 40.88 -24.57
N ALA A 43 -0.03 41.11 -23.77
CA ALA A 43 1.19 40.30 -23.78
C ALA A 43 0.90 38.89 -23.22
N ILE A 44 1.45 37.85 -23.88
CA ILE A 44 1.42 36.47 -23.38
C ILE A 44 2.54 36.31 -22.37
N ASN A 45 2.22 35.86 -21.17
CA ASN A 45 3.22 35.54 -20.15
C ASN A 45 3.83 34.16 -20.47
N ILE A 46 5.12 34.15 -20.79
CA ILE A 46 5.88 32.92 -21.07
C ILE A 46 6.34 32.35 -19.73
N GLN A 47 5.90 31.14 -19.41
CA GLN A 47 6.35 30.42 -18.23
C GLN A 47 7.68 29.73 -18.51
N ASN A 48 8.61 29.86 -17.58
CA ASN A 48 9.83 29.05 -17.58
C ASN A 48 9.52 27.76 -16.81
N LEU A 49 9.58 26.62 -17.47
CA LEU A 49 9.40 25.31 -16.84
C LEU A 49 10.64 25.00 -16.01
N ALA A 50 10.47 24.85 -14.70
CA ALA A 50 11.53 24.39 -13.83
C ALA A 50 11.48 22.88 -13.70
N ASP A 51 12.63 22.22 -13.84
CA ASP A 51 12.76 20.78 -13.55
C ASP A 51 12.73 20.60 -12.03
N ASP A 52 11.66 20.00 -11.53
CA ASP A 52 11.55 19.55 -10.15
C ASP A 52 11.89 18.04 -10.08
N GLN A 53 12.82 17.67 -9.19
CA GLN A 53 13.32 16.31 -9.08
C GLN A 53 13.04 15.79 -7.67
N ILE A 54 12.61 14.53 -7.58
CA ILE A 54 12.57 13.78 -6.34
C ILE A 54 13.71 12.77 -6.36
N GLN A 55 14.43 12.66 -5.26
CA GLN A 55 15.51 11.70 -5.11
C GLN A 55 14.99 10.46 -4.35
N LEU A 56 15.14 9.29 -4.96
CA LEU A 56 15.00 8.00 -4.31
C LEU A 56 16.38 7.56 -3.84
N ILE A 57 16.56 7.50 -2.52
CA ILE A 57 17.83 7.13 -1.88
C ILE A 57 17.67 5.77 -1.22
N ILE A 58 18.63 4.86 -1.45
CA ILE A 58 18.69 3.57 -0.77
C ILE A 58 19.45 3.73 0.54
N ASP A 59 18.72 3.82 1.64
CA ASP A 59 19.25 4.06 2.99
C ASP A 59 19.02 2.90 3.96
N GLN A 60 18.25 1.87 3.54
CA GLN A 60 17.92 0.72 4.38
C GLN A 60 18.70 -0.52 3.93
N ALA A 61 19.34 -1.19 4.85
CA ALA A 61 20.02 -2.47 4.60
C ALA A 61 19.73 -3.44 5.74
N ASN A 62 19.10 -4.56 5.41
CA ASN A 62 18.80 -5.62 6.36
C ASN A 62 19.52 -6.91 5.93
N ALA A 63 20.11 -7.61 6.88
CA ALA A 63 20.75 -8.87 6.64
C ALA A 63 20.40 -9.88 7.74
N PHE A 64 20.40 -11.16 7.39
CA PHE A 64 20.30 -12.23 8.39
C PHE A 64 21.51 -13.16 8.27
N ALA A 65 21.90 -13.76 9.40
CA ALA A 65 22.94 -14.77 9.45
C ALA A 65 22.51 -15.87 10.43
N PHE A 66 22.79 -17.12 10.07
CA PHE A 66 22.58 -18.27 10.96
C PHE A 66 23.77 -19.22 10.89
N LYS A 67 23.94 -19.98 11.94
CA LYS A 67 24.96 -21.04 12.04
C LYS A 67 24.26 -22.35 12.42
N VAL A 68 24.53 -23.40 11.66
CA VAL A 68 24.07 -24.76 11.94
C VAL A 68 25.28 -25.57 12.44
N ASP A 69 25.10 -26.36 13.49
CA ASP A 69 26.16 -27.26 14.02
C ASP A 69 26.12 -28.57 13.23
N ASP A 70 27.28 -29.07 12.84
CA ASP A 70 27.46 -30.31 12.06
C ASP A 70 26.83 -31.56 12.73
N ILE A 71 26.71 -31.55 14.06
CA ILE A 71 26.10 -32.65 14.82
C ILE A 71 24.58 -32.64 14.66
N GLU A 72 23.96 -31.49 14.71
CA GLU A 72 22.50 -31.34 14.53
C GLU A 72 22.07 -31.63 13.10
N GLU A 73 22.86 -31.24 12.12
CA GLU A 73 22.59 -31.50 10.68
C GLU A 73 22.53 -33.00 10.39
N ARG A 74 23.46 -33.81 10.99
CA ARG A 74 23.52 -35.27 10.79
C ARG A 74 22.42 -36.05 11.53
N GLN A 75 21.89 -35.50 12.60
CA GLN A 75 20.85 -36.15 13.42
C GLN A 75 19.42 -35.80 12.94
N SER A 76 19.28 -34.75 12.16
CA SER A 76 17.98 -34.29 11.65
C SER A 76 17.70 -34.90 10.27
N HIS A 77 16.49 -35.46 10.10
CA HIS A 77 15.97 -35.86 8.78
C HIS A 77 15.46 -34.66 7.98
N ILE A 78 15.54 -33.43 8.51
CA ILE A 78 15.03 -32.22 7.90
C ILE A 78 16.23 -31.40 7.42
N ASN A 79 16.16 -30.88 6.21
CA ASN A 79 17.14 -29.93 5.69
C ASN A 79 16.95 -28.57 6.37
N PHE A 80 17.67 -28.37 7.50
CA PHE A 80 17.62 -27.15 8.28
C PHE A 80 18.11 -25.93 7.51
N GLU A 81 19.07 -26.08 6.63
CA GLU A 81 19.63 -25.01 5.83
C GLU A 81 18.56 -24.41 4.90
N ALA A 82 17.83 -25.25 4.16
CA ALA A 82 16.74 -24.80 3.28
C ALA A 82 15.59 -24.15 4.07
N LEU A 83 15.27 -24.71 5.25
CA LEU A 83 14.23 -24.17 6.12
C LEU A 83 14.63 -22.81 6.69
N ALA A 84 15.87 -22.66 7.17
CA ALA A 84 16.41 -21.42 7.72
C ALA A 84 16.50 -20.33 6.63
N THR A 85 17.00 -20.68 5.44
CA THR A 85 17.06 -19.76 4.29
C THR A 85 15.68 -19.26 3.89
N SER A 86 14.69 -20.14 3.78
CA SER A 86 13.33 -19.77 3.43
C SER A 86 12.65 -18.90 4.51
N SER A 87 12.97 -19.16 5.78
CA SER A 87 12.48 -18.36 6.90
C SER A 87 13.15 -16.99 6.95
N GLY A 88 14.45 -16.93 6.68
CA GLY A 88 15.22 -15.69 6.61
C GLY A 88 14.77 -14.78 5.46
N ALA A 89 14.55 -15.35 4.28
CA ALA A 89 14.02 -14.61 3.13
C ALA A 89 12.61 -14.03 3.42
N TYR A 90 11.77 -14.81 4.11
CA TYR A 90 10.46 -14.31 4.54
C TYR A 90 10.59 -13.15 5.53
N ALA A 91 11.47 -13.28 6.54
CA ALA A 91 11.70 -12.23 7.54
C ALA A 91 12.26 -10.93 6.92
N LEU A 92 13.11 -11.05 5.88
CA LEU A 92 13.58 -9.88 5.14
C LEU A 92 12.43 -9.18 4.39
N LYS A 93 11.57 -9.93 3.70
CA LYS A 93 10.39 -9.36 3.04
C LYS A 93 9.43 -8.70 4.02
N ASP A 94 9.22 -9.31 5.16
CA ASP A 94 8.35 -8.77 6.22
C ASP A 94 8.90 -7.44 6.77
N SER A 95 10.19 -7.40 7.05
CA SER A 95 10.89 -6.16 7.47
C SER A 95 10.86 -5.06 6.39
N TYR A 96 10.97 -5.44 5.12
CA TYR A 96 10.82 -4.51 4.01
C TYR A 96 9.42 -3.90 3.96
N ASP A 97 8.38 -4.72 4.05
CA ASP A 97 6.99 -4.26 4.07
C ASP A 97 6.74 -3.31 5.25
N GLU A 98 7.24 -3.65 6.45
CA GLU A 98 7.11 -2.81 7.65
C GLU A 98 7.76 -1.43 7.45
N ASN A 99 8.99 -1.39 6.94
CA ASN A 99 9.73 -0.14 6.72
C ASN A 99 9.05 0.75 5.67
N VAL A 100 8.61 0.18 4.54
CA VAL A 100 7.94 0.95 3.48
C VAL A 100 6.59 1.45 3.93
N LEU A 101 5.78 0.62 4.60
CA LEU A 101 4.49 1.05 5.14
C LEU A 101 4.66 2.15 6.19
N ALA A 102 5.68 2.06 7.06
CA ALA A 102 5.98 3.12 8.02
C ALA A 102 6.34 4.45 7.34
N ALA A 103 7.14 4.40 6.27
CA ALA A 103 7.48 5.58 5.47
C ALA A 103 6.25 6.18 4.78
N MET A 104 5.37 5.35 4.21
CA MET A 104 4.11 5.79 3.61
C MET A 104 3.19 6.46 4.62
N VAL A 105 3.09 5.92 5.82
CA VAL A 105 2.31 6.50 6.92
C VAL A 105 2.87 7.86 7.33
N ALA A 106 4.19 7.97 7.45
CA ALA A 106 4.85 9.24 7.78
C ALA A 106 4.64 10.30 6.68
N GLY A 107 4.55 9.88 5.42
CA GLY A 107 4.28 10.74 4.26
C GLY A 107 2.80 11.02 3.99
N ALA A 108 1.87 10.41 4.74
CA ALA A 108 0.44 10.56 4.49
C ALA A 108 -0.03 12.01 4.70
N GLY A 109 -0.61 12.59 3.67
CA GLY A 109 -1.06 14.00 3.68
C GLY A 109 -2.38 14.23 4.40
N THR A 110 -3.22 13.21 4.55
CA THR A 110 -4.57 13.33 5.14
C THR A 110 -4.82 12.21 6.13
N ASN A 111 -5.26 12.59 7.33
CA ASN A 111 -5.74 11.66 8.34
C ASN A 111 -7.26 11.76 8.42
N LEU A 112 -7.97 10.65 8.22
CA LEU A 112 -9.44 10.59 8.29
C LEU A 112 -9.97 10.45 9.73
N GLY A 113 -9.08 10.42 10.72
CA GLY A 113 -9.45 10.27 12.13
C GLY A 113 -9.51 8.82 12.58
N THR A 114 -10.15 8.59 13.72
CA THR A 114 -10.28 7.27 14.34
C THR A 114 -11.56 6.60 13.87
N ILE A 115 -11.47 5.33 13.49
CA ILE A 115 -12.62 4.50 13.15
C ILE A 115 -13.19 3.97 14.47
N ASP A 116 -14.48 4.15 14.68
CA ASP A 116 -15.18 3.58 15.84
C ASP A 116 -15.44 2.10 15.56
N THR A 117 -15.08 1.25 16.49
CA THR A 117 -15.32 -0.20 16.44
C THR A 117 -16.76 -0.59 16.71
N GLY A 118 -17.59 0.38 17.14
CA GLY A 118 -19.01 0.19 17.37
C GLY A 118 -19.83 0.48 16.11
N HIS A 119 -20.52 -0.52 15.57
CA HIS A 119 -21.49 -0.35 14.48
C HIS A 119 -22.69 0.50 14.94
N GLY A 120 -22.49 1.78 15.05
CA GLY A 120 -23.52 2.78 15.30
C GLY A 120 -23.53 3.78 14.15
N SER A 121 -24.69 4.30 13.84
CA SER A 121 -24.95 5.32 12.83
C SER A 121 -24.06 6.57 13.00
N GLY A 122 -22.82 6.51 12.53
CA GLY A 122 -21.88 7.62 12.55
C GLY A 122 -20.96 7.64 11.34
N ASP A 123 -20.28 8.76 11.12
CA ASP A 123 -19.33 8.97 10.02
C ASP A 123 -18.08 8.05 10.13
N THR A 124 -17.98 7.27 11.18
CA THR A 124 -16.86 6.39 11.53
C THR A 124 -17.06 4.92 11.16
N ASP A 125 -18.18 4.56 10.52
CA ASP A 125 -18.40 3.24 9.95
C ASP A 125 -17.29 2.91 8.91
N PRO A 126 -16.74 1.68 8.88
CA PRO A 126 -15.71 1.27 7.94
C PRO A 126 -16.02 1.55 6.47
N LEU A 127 -17.28 1.37 6.04
CA LEU A 127 -17.71 1.72 4.68
C LEU A 127 -17.72 3.22 4.42
N ASN A 128 -18.16 4.02 5.38
CA ASN A 128 -18.14 5.47 5.29
C ASN A 128 -16.70 6.00 5.28
N THR A 129 -15.80 5.35 6.01
CA THR A 129 -14.36 5.67 5.97
C THR A 129 -13.76 5.42 4.60
N LEU A 130 -14.07 4.29 3.95
CA LEU A 130 -13.66 4.02 2.57
C LEU A 130 -14.24 5.05 1.59
N ALA A 131 -15.51 5.40 1.74
CA ALA A 131 -16.16 6.43 0.92
C ALA A 131 -15.53 7.81 1.12
N SER A 132 -15.13 8.15 2.35
CA SER A 132 -14.42 9.38 2.67
C SER A 132 -13.01 9.40 2.10
N GLY A 133 -12.30 8.27 2.11
CA GLY A 133 -11.03 8.10 1.43
C GLY A 133 -11.16 8.29 -0.08
N ALA A 134 -12.17 7.68 -0.71
CA ALA A 134 -12.46 7.85 -2.13
C ALA A 134 -12.78 9.31 -2.47
N LYS A 135 -13.60 9.99 -1.65
CA LYS A 135 -13.89 11.42 -1.79
C LYS A 135 -12.62 12.26 -1.74
N THR A 136 -11.72 11.99 -0.82
CA THR A 136 -10.46 12.74 -0.67
C THR A 136 -9.57 12.61 -1.90
N LEU A 137 -9.43 11.39 -2.44
CA LEU A 137 -8.66 11.17 -3.67
C LEU A 137 -9.33 11.80 -4.91
N HIS A 138 -10.67 11.78 -4.99
CA HIS A 138 -11.38 12.46 -6.05
C HIS A 138 -11.22 13.98 -5.99
N ALA A 139 -11.26 14.57 -4.80
CA ALA A 139 -11.07 16.00 -4.61
C ALA A 139 -9.64 16.47 -4.93
N SER A 140 -8.70 15.54 -4.94
CA SER A 140 -7.29 15.77 -5.31
C SER A 140 -6.97 15.38 -6.75
N ASP A 141 -7.99 15.12 -7.58
CA ASP A 141 -7.86 14.73 -8.99
C ASP A 141 -6.98 13.48 -9.23
N VAL A 142 -6.88 12.59 -8.23
CA VAL A 142 -6.15 11.32 -8.37
C VAL A 142 -6.91 10.39 -9.32
N PRO A 143 -6.24 9.71 -10.29
CA PRO A 143 -6.86 8.73 -11.16
C PRO A 143 -7.66 7.66 -10.41
N THR A 144 -8.70 7.11 -11.03
CA THR A 144 -9.57 6.11 -10.40
C THR A 144 -9.06 4.68 -10.51
N ASP A 145 -8.17 4.43 -11.44
CA ASP A 145 -7.49 3.15 -11.64
C ASP A 145 -6.32 3.00 -10.65
N ASN A 146 -5.94 1.77 -10.36
CA ASN A 146 -4.82 1.42 -9.48
C ASN A 146 -4.83 2.08 -8.08
N ARG A 147 -6.02 2.40 -7.57
CA ARG A 147 -6.21 2.78 -6.18
C ARG A 147 -6.18 1.55 -5.29
N TRP A 148 -5.54 1.66 -4.16
CA TRP A 148 -5.41 0.58 -3.20
C TRP A 148 -5.79 1.04 -1.79
N PHE A 149 -6.22 0.09 -1.00
CA PHE A 149 -6.44 0.24 0.43
C PHE A 149 -5.82 -0.94 1.16
N VAL A 150 -4.87 -0.67 2.04
CA VAL A 150 -4.24 -1.67 2.89
C VAL A 150 -4.83 -1.54 4.29
N SER A 151 -5.29 -2.64 4.86
CA SER A 151 -5.97 -2.65 6.16
C SER A 151 -5.38 -3.67 7.12
N THR A 152 -5.63 -3.46 8.41
CA THR A 152 -5.41 -4.48 9.43
C THR A 152 -6.51 -5.54 9.40
N PRO A 153 -6.26 -6.74 9.94
CA PRO A 153 -7.30 -7.77 10.07
C PRO A 153 -8.53 -7.30 10.85
N GLU A 154 -8.36 -6.43 11.83
CA GLU A 154 -9.47 -5.87 12.63
C GLU A 154 -10.41 -5.03 11.77
N PHE A 155 -9.88 -4.18 10.88
CA PHE A 155 -10.69 -3.42 9.96
C PHE A 155 -11.45 -4.34 8.98
N TYR A 156 -10.78 -5.39 8.51
CA TYR A 156 -11.37 -6.38 7.63
C TYR A 156 -12.51 -7.14 8.32
N GLU A 157 -12.35 -7.49 9.60
CA GLU A 157 -13.41 -8.09 10.41
C GLU A 157 -14.64 -7.17 10.49
N GLN A 158 -14.42 -5.88 10.72
CA GLN A 158 -15.51 -4.89 10.76
C GLN A 158 -16.25 -4.78 9.42
N LEU A 159 -15.53 -4.84 8.30
CA LEU A 159 -16.15 -4.88 6.97
C LEU A 159 -16.98 -6.15 6.76
N ALA A 160 -16.56 -7.27 7.33
CA ALA A 160 -17.23 -8.57 7.21
C ALA A 160 -18.46 -8.71 8.09
N GLN A 161 -18.67 -7.81 9.05
CA GLN A 161 -19.82 -7.90 9.96
C GLN A 161 -21.15 -7.70 9.23
N SER A 162 -22.19 -8.36 9.75
CA SER A 162 -23.52 -8.38 9.13
C SER A 162 -24.17 -7.01 8.95
N SER A 163 -23.80 -6.03 9.78
CA SER A 163 -24.29 -4.65 9.70
C SER A 163 -23.83 -3.91 8.44
N SER A 164 -22.69 -4.30 7.87
CA SER A 164 -22.17 -3.71 6.63
C SER A 164 -22.96 -4.13 5.38
N LYS A 165 -23.77 -5.20 5.49
CA LYS A 165 -24.53 -5.83 4.39
C LYS A 165 -23.69 -6.26 3.18
N LEU A 166 -22.37 -6.22 3.27
CA LEU A 166 -21.47 -6.63 2.18
C LEU A 166 -21.56 -8.14 1.91
N LEU A 167 -21.92 -8.93 2.93
CA LEU A 167 -22.11 -10.37 2.83
C LEU A 167 -23.54 -10.78 2.45
N ASP A 168 -24.46 -9.84 2.32
CA ASP A 168 -25.85 -10.11 1.99
C ASP A 168 -26.02 -10.21 0.47
N ALA A 169 -26.28 -11.43 0.00
CA ALA A 169 -26.50 -11.73 -1.42
C ALA A 169 -27.69 -10.94 -2.02
N SER A 170 -28.66 -10.55 -1.19
CA SER A 170 -29.81 -9.74 -1.63
C SER A 170 -29.41 -8.30 -1.99
N VAL A 171 -28.33 -7.80 -1.41
CA VAL A 171 -27.81 -6.44 -1.64
C VAL A 171 -26.72 -6.44 -2.70
N THR A 172 -25.81 -7.42 -2.68
CA THR A 172 -24.70 -7.53 -3.63
C THR A 172 -25.10 -8.06 -4.99
N GLY A 173 -26.25 -8.72 -5.09
CA GLY A 173 -26.73 -9.33 -6.35
C GLY A 173 -25.95 -10.57 -6.81
N ASP A 174 -25.01 -11.04 -6.01
CA ASP A 174 -24.20 -12.21 -6.34
C ASP A 174 -24.88 -13.50 -5.84
N ALA A 175 -25.16 -14.42 -6.78
CA ALA A 175 -25.77 -15.71 -6.49
C ALA A 175 -24.83 -16.68 -5.74
N ALA A 176 -23.52 -16.46 -5.81
CA ALA A 176 -22.51 -17.17 -5.03
C ALA A 176 -22.28 -16.43 -3.72
N SER A 177 -23.03 -16.79 -2.68
CA SER A 177 -22.92 -16.15 -1.37
C SER A 177 -21.47 -16.02 -0.89
N PRO A 178 -20.94 -14.83 -0.69
CA PRO A 178 -19.59 -14.61 -0.17
C PRO A 178 -19.35 -15.31 1.18
N LEU A 179 -20.43 -15.48 1.95
CA LEU A 179 -20.40 -16.18 3.24
C LEU A 179 -19.94 -17.64 3.13
N ARG A 180 -20.22 -18.30 2.01
CA ARG A 180 -19.81 -19.69 1.77
C ARG A 180 -18.32 -19.84 1.46
N ASN A 181 -17.71 -18.83 0.86
CA ASN A 181 -16.33 -18.87 0.41
C ASN A 181 -15.36 -18.21 1.41
N GLY A 182 -15.85 -17.62 2.49
CA GLY A 182 -15.03 -16.87 3.44
C GLY A 182 -14.33 -15.65 2.82
N GLN A 183 -14.66 -15.30 1.58
CA GLN A 183 -14.16 -14.14 0.89
C GLN A 183 -15.19 -13.02 0.99
N VAL A 184 -14.87 -11.98 1.73
CA VAL A 184 -15.73 -10.78 1.81
C VAL A 184 -15.73 -10.07 0.46
N MET A 185 -14.69 -10.29 -0.35
CA MET A 185 -14.51 -9.58 -1.61
C MET A 185 -13.68 -10.30 -2.63
N ALA A 186 -14.27 -10.50 -3.79
CA ALA A 186 -13.55 -10.70 -5.03
C ALA A 186 -13.73 -9.41 -5.86
N GLY A 187 -12.88 -8.40 -5.65
CA GLY A 187 -12.99 -7.18 -6.45
C GLY A 187 -12.60 -5.91 -5.72
N GLN A 188 -13.13 -4.79 -6.21
CA GLN A 188 -12.88 -3.45 -5.67
C GLN A 188 -14.09 -2.95 -4.89
N ILE A 189 -13.86 -2.41 -3.69
CA ILE A 189 -14.87 -1.60 -3.00
C ILE A 189 -14.58 -0.14 -3.20
N GLN A 190 -15.58 0.64 -3.59
CA GLN A 190 -15.45 2.09 -3.79
C GLN A 190 -14.28 2.47 -4.71
N GLY A 191 -13.91 1.57 -5.62
CA GLY A 191 -12.77 1.75 -6.53
C GLY A 191 -11.41 1.36 -5.95
N PHE A 192 -11.33 0.85 -4.72
CA PHE A 192 -10.07 0.39 -4.11
C PHE A 192 -9.90 -1.12 -4.25
N LYS A 193 -8.67 -1.54 -4.58
CA LYS A 193 -8.21 -2.92 -4.36
C LYS A 193 -7.85 -3.05 -2.88
N LEU A 194 -8.40 -4.06 -2.20
CA LEU A 194 -8.15 -4.27 -0.77
C LEU A 194 -7.03 -5.27 -0.54
N TYR A 195 -6.12 -4.88 0.35
CA TYR A 195 -5.03 -5.71 0.84
C TYR A 195 -5.08 -5.77 2.36
N MET A 196 -4.56 -6.85 2.93
CA MET A 196 -4.52 -7.05 4.37
C MET A 196 -3.08 -7.31 4.82
N THR A 197 -2.66 -6.62 5.87
CA THR A 197 -1.34 -6.81 6.49
C THR A 197 -1.40 -6.63 8.00
N ASN A 198 -0.47 -7.28 8.70
CA ASN A 198 -0.26 -7.08 10.14
C ASN A 198 0.86 -6.07 10.44
N ASN A 199 1.51 -5.53 9.40
CA ASN A 199 2.72 -4.70 9.52
C ASN A 199 2.41 -3.21 9.76
N PHE A 200 1.20 -2.90 10.24
CA PHE A 200 0.85 -1.55 10.66
C PHE A 200 1.06 -1.34 12.16
N ALA A 201 1.88 -0.38 12.54
CA ALA A 201 2.04 0.06 13.92
C ALA A 201 0.96 1.11 14.27
N GLY A 202 -0.12 0.68 14.93
CA GLY A 202 -1.11 1.58 15.52
C GLY A 202 -2.09 2.26 14.56
N LEU A 203 -2.21 1.77 13.32
CA LEU A 203 -3.16 2.25 12.33
C LEU A 203 -4.13 1.14 11.90
N SER A 204 -5.35 1.52 11.54
CA SER A 204 -6.36 0.58 11.03
C SER A 204 -6.30 0.40 9.52
N GLY A 205 -5.72 1.33 8.79
CA GLY A 205 -5.56 1.23 7.34
C GLY A 205 -4.93 2.45 6.69
N LEU A 206 -4.48 2.26 5.47
CA LEU A 206 -3.87 3.28 4.61
C LEU A 206 -4.46 3.17 3.20
N PHE A 207 -4.78 4.28 2.56
CA PHE A 207 -5.28 4.31 1.19
C PHE A 207 -4.42 5.21 0.32
N GLY A 208 -4.34 4.87 -0.94
CA GLY A 208 -3.52 5.62 -1.88
C GLY A 208 -3.71 5.16 -3.34
N HIS A 209 -2.82 5.64 -4.16
CA HIS A 209 -2.70 5.29 -5.57
C HIS A 209 -1.28 4.78 -5.84
N MET A 210 -1.11 3.88 -6.80
CA MET A 210 0.17 3.24 -7.11
C MET A 210 1.30 4.24 -7.43
N SER A 211 0.97 5.40 -8.00
CA SER A 211 1.96 6.45 -8.28
C SER A 211 2.38 7.28 -7.05
N SER A 212 1.78 7.05 -5.89
CA SER A 212 2.07 7.86 -4.69
C SER A 212 3.46 7.60 -4.11
N THR A 213 3.98 6.38 -4.30
CA THR A 213 5.24 5.93 -3.70
C THR A 213 6.01 5.08 -4.70
N ALA A 214 7.26 5.45 -4.92
CA ALA A 214 8.21 4.62 -5.67
C ALA A 214 9.10 3.86 -4.68
N THR A 215 9.30 2.58 -4.94
CA THR A 215 10.16 1.72 -4.13
C THR A 215 11.16 0.99 -5.01
N ALA A 216 12.32 0.72 -4.45
CA ALA A 216 13.32 -0.10 -5.08
C ALA A 216 13.92 -1.04 -4.04
N ASN A 217 14.04 -2.30 -4.39
CA ASN A 217 14.54 -3.34 -3.53
C ASN A 217 15.54 -4.21 -4.29
N GLN A 218 16.63 -4.54 -3.62
CA GLN A 218 17.67 -5.44 -4.12
C GLN A 218 17.77 -6.62 -3.14
N ILE A 219 17.13 -7.75 -3.48
CA ILE A 219 17.20 -8.99 -2.71
C ILE A 219 18.00 -10.03 -3.48
#